data_cbdd270d530ff6053f926131b1b98a3c
#
_entry.id   cbdd270d530ff6053f926131b1b98a3c
#
_cell.length_a   1.000
_cell.length_b   1.000
_cell.length_c   1.000
_cell.angle_alpha   90.00
_cell.angle_beta   90.00
_cell.angle_gamma   90.00
#
_symmetry.space_group_name_H-M   'P 1'
#
loop_
_entity.id
_entity.type
_entity.pdbx_description
1 polymer ?
#
loop_
_entity_poly.entity_id
_entity_poly.type
_entity_poly.pdbx_seq_one_letter_code
_entity_poly.pdbx_strand_id
1 'polypeptide(L)'
;MPSTCRFPQHLTAILLDEEARPALHMEIDGKLKEPLLRLTQLYRAYDATSQSGSFQQLFGAYIVFGQGPLQSPSVFNFFSPFYAPPGEIRDSSLVAPELEIATEYQNTFVTNYLFLQTFGLNHTNPDLEANSVFINFQQEMDVADDTDALIDLAAGKLLGGEISDTLRTEIEGMLALLPPEEAALRAAETIYLIVSSPEYAYQR
;
A
#
# COMPACT_ATOMS: atom_id res chain seq x y z
N MET A 1 35.90 -25.01 -16.78
CA MET A 1 35.54 -24.41 -15.47
C MET A 1 34.27 -23.68 -15.63
N PRO A 2 33.18 -23.95 -14.90
CA PRO A 2 31.95 -23.23 -15.06
C PRO A 2 32.15 -21.82 -14.51
N SER A 3 31.81 -20.83 -15.33
CA SER A 3 31.73 -19.41 -14.93
C SER A 3 30.65 -19.29 -13.89
N THR A 4 31.01 -19.20 -12.61
CA THR A 4 30.08 -18.86 -11.53
C THR A 4 29.46 -17.51 -11.87
N CYS A 5 28.14 -17.54 -12.03
CA CYS A 5 27.33 -16.36 -12.31
C CYS A 5 27.60 -15.30 -11.21
N ARG A 6 28.29 -14.21 -11.55
CA ARG A 6 28.62 -13.11 -10.62
C ARG A 6 27.46 -12.16 -10.38
N PHE A 7 26.27 -12.46 -10.94
CA PHE A 7 25.10 -11.63 -10.86
C PHE A 7 24.69 -11.25 -9.41
N PRO A 8 24.70 -12.16 -8.41
CA PRO A 8 24.40 -11.78 -7.02
C PRO A 8 25.38 -10.77 -6.44
N GLN A 9 26.67 -10.85 -6.79
CA GLN A 9 27.70 -9.94 -6.27
C GLN A 9 27.54 -8.52 -6.81
N HIS A 10 27.16 -8.36 -8.08
CA HIS A 10 26.89 -7.05 -8.67
C HIS A 10 25.63 -6.41 -8.08
N LEU A 11 24.55 -7.18 -7.90
CA LEU A 11 23.35 -6.71 -7.22
C LEU A 11 23.63 -6.27 -5.79
N THR A 12 24.40 -7.07 -5.04
CA THR A 12 24.78 -6.74 -3.67
C THR A 12 25.61 -5.44 -3.65
N ALA A 13 26.56 -5.27 -4.56
CA ALA A 13 27.38 -4.05 -4.64
C ALA A 13 26.50 -2.81 -4.90
N ILE A 14 25.58 -2.89 -5.86
CA ILE A 14 24.66 -1.77 -6.18
C ILE A 14 23.75 -1.45 -4.99
N LEU A 15 23.14 -2.46 -4.39
CA LEU A 15 22.16 -2.26 -3.30
C LEU A 15 22.80 -1.85 -1.97
N LEU A 16 24.10 -2.11 -1.77
CA LEU A 16 24.84 -1.75 -0.57
C LEU A 16 25.75 -0.55 -0.76
N ASP A 17 25.80 0.03 -1.95
CA ASP A 17 26.58 1.23 -2.24
C ASP A 17 26.08 2.41 -1.42
N GLU A 18 26.98 3.24 -0.91
CA GLU A 18 26.65 4.43 -0.12
C GLU A 18 25.85 5.45 -0.93
N GLU A 19 26.05 5.53 -2.25
CA GLU A 19 25.27 6.39 -3.15
C GLU A 19 23.84 5.87 -3.34
N ALA A 20 23.63 4.55 -3.30
CA ALA A 20 22.30 3.93 -3.37
C ALA A 20 21.54 3.98 -2.02
N ARG A 21 22.25 4.28 -0.94
CA ARG A 21 21.71 4.44 0.40
C ARG A 21 22.18 5.79 0.95
N PRO A 22 21.60 6.89 0.47
CA PRO A 22 21.91 8.19 1.06
C PRO A 22 21.75 8.08 2.56
N ALA A 23 22.75 8.60 3.29
CA ALA A 23 22.79 8.54 4.73
C ALA A 23 21.42 8.98 5.25
N LEU A 24 20.76 8.01 5.86
CA LEU A 24 19.44 8.07 6.45
C LEU A 24 19.13 9.45 7.02
N HIS A 25 17.98 9.98 6.61
CA HIS A 25 17.25 11.04 7.30
C HIS A 25 17.59 12.49 6.91
N MET A 26 17.38 12.79 5.64
CA MET A 26 16.83 14.12 5.37
C MET A 26 15.33 14.02 5.64
N GLU A 27 14.76 14.93 6.42
CA GLU A 27 13.30 15.03 6.67
C GLU A 27 12.46 15.11 5.38
N ILE A 28 13.14 15.33 4.25
CA ILE A 28 12.58 15.46 2.90
C ILE A 28 12.71 14.18 2.06
N ASP A 29 13.36 13.12 2.57
CA ASP A 29 13.54 11.88 1.82
C ASP A 29 12.28 11.04 1.91
N GLY A 30 11.76 10.67 0.76
CA GLY A 30 10.61 9.80 0.63
C GLY A 30 9.95 9.99 -0.73
N LYS A 31 9.17 9.02 -1.12
CA LYS A 31 8.40 9.13 -2.35
C LYS A 31 6.96 8.68 -2.13
N LEU A 32 6.06 9.24 -2.94
CA LEU A 32 4.70 8.77 -2.96
C LEU A 32 4.68 7.34 -3.54
N LYS A 33 4.08 6.42 -2.82
CA LYS A 33 3.90 5.07 -3.29
C LYS A 33 2.88 5.06 -4.42
N GLU A 34 3.26 4.51 -5.56
CA GLU A 34 2.37 4.40 -6.72
C GLU A 34 1.06 3.70 -6.37
N PRO A 35 -0.09 4.11 -6.92
CA PRO A 35 -1.39 3.52 -6.59
C PRO A 35 -1.44 2.00 -6.73
N LEU A 36 -0.84 1.45 -7.79
CA LEU A 36 -0.76 0.01 -7.99
C LEU A 36 0.11 -0.68 -6.94
N LEU A 37 1.18 -0.03 -6.47
CA LEU A 37 2.04 -0.57 -5.41
C LEU A 37 1.32 -0.57 -4.05
N ARG A 38 0.49 0.43 -3.77
CA ARG A 38 -0.37 0.45 -2.56
C ARG A 38 -1.32 -0.75 -2.54
N LEU A 39 -1.99 -1.03 -3.65
CA LEU A 39 -2.87 -2.19 -3.75
C LEU A 39 -2.12 -3.52 -3.62
N THR A 40 -1.01 -3.67 -4.35
CA THR A 40 -0.25 -4.93 -4.34
C THR A 40 0.45 -5.17 -3.01
N GLN A 41 0.79 -4.13 -2.26
CA GLN A 41 1.27 -4.25 -0.88
C GLN A 41 0.17 -4.78 0.04
N LEU A 42 -1.06 -4.24 -0.04
CA LEU A 42 -2.21 -4.76 0.70
C LEU A 42 -2.44 -6.25 0.38
N TYR A 43 -2.40 -6.61 -0.89
CA TYR A 43 -2.58 -7.99 -1.32
C TYR A 43 -1.51 -8.94 -0.77
N ARG A 44 -0.25 -8.52 -0.72
CA ARG A 44 0.84 -9.32 -0.14
C ARG A 44 0.75 -9.41 1.38
N ALA A 45 0.36 -8.31 2.03
CA ALA A 45 0.24 -8.26 3.49
C ALA A 45 -0.85 -9.20 4.03
N TYR A 46 -1.88 -9.45 3.22
CA TYR A 46 -3.07 -10.21 3.60
C TYR A 46 -3.34 -11.43 2.71
N ASP A 47 -2.28 -12.00 2.12
CA ASP A 47 -2.33 -13.25 1.35
C ASP A 47 -3.52 -13.31 0.37
N ALA A 48 -3.69 -12.23 -0.41
CA ALA A 48 -4.83 -12.10 -1.31
C ALA A 48 -4.94 -13.27 -2.28
N THR A 49 -6.14 -13.77 -2.45
CA THR A 49 -6.45 -14.91 -3.33
C THR A 49 -7.72 -14.66 -4.13
N SER A 50 -7.99 -15.51 -5.11
CA SER A 50 -9.28 -15.61 -5.77
C SER A 50 -9.65 -17.09 -5.90
N GLN A 51 -10.94 -17.40 -5.98
CA GLN A 51 -11.41 -18.78 -6.13
C GLN A 51 -10.93 -19.42 -7.46
N SER A 52 -10.80 -18.60 -8.52
CA SER A 52 -10.29 -19.03 -9.83
C SER A 52 -8.76 -19.11 -9.91
N GLY A 53 -8.04 -18.61 -8.89
CA GLY A 53 -6.58 -18.42 -8.94
C GLY A 53 -6.14 -17.28 -9.88
N SER A 54 -7.07 -16.50 -10.40
CA SER A 54 -6.81 -15.42 -11.36
C SER A 54 -6.85 -14.04 -10.68
N PHE A 55 -5.90 -13.17 -11.06
CA PHE A 55 -5.83 -11.78 -10.66
C PHE A 55 -6.22 -10.83 -11.81
N GLN A 56 -7.16 -11.25 -12.66
CA GLN A 56 -7.59 -10.48 -13.84
C GLN A 56 -8.08 -9.06 -13.51
N GLN A 57 -8.61 -8.84 -12.31
CA GLN A 57 -9.04 -7.50 -11.88
C GLN A 57 -7.92 -6.46 -11.92
N LEU A 58 -6.66 -6.89 -11.79
CA LEU A 58 -5.51 -5.97 -11.91
C LEU A 58 -5.36 -5.38 -13.31
N PHE A 59 -5.85 -6.03 -14.36
CA PHE A 59 -5.87 -5.45 -15.71
C PHE A 59 -6.86 -4.30 -15.83
N GLY A 60 -7.97 -4.33 -15.09
CA GLY A 60 -8.91 -3.21 -14.98
C GLY A 60 -8.42 -2.08 -14.06
N ALA A 61 -7.37 -2.31 -13.31
CA ALA A 61 -6.80 -1.35 -12.38
C ALA A 61 -6.35 -0.04 -13.06
N TYR A 62 -5.99 -0.08 -14.35
CA TYR A 62 -5.63 1.11 -15.12
C TYR A 62 -6.72 2.20 -15.07
N ILE A 63 -7.99 1.82 -15.14
CA ILE A 63 -9.11 2.77 -15.10
C ILE A 63 -9.21 3.44 -13.74
N VAL A 64 -8.98 2.68 -12.66
CA VAL A 64 -9.13 3.14 -11.27
C VAL A 64 -7.89 3.88 -10.79
N PHE A 65 -6.71 3.35 -11.08
CA PHE A 65 -5.44 3.80 -10.51
C PHE A 65 -4.59 4.63 -11.47
N GLY A 66 -4.99 4.78 -12.74
CA GLY A 66 -4.10 5.32 -13.78
C GLY A 66 -2.91 4.43 -14.10
N GLN A 67 -2.85 3.23 -13.53
CA GLN A 67 -1.77 2.26 -13.70
C GLN A 67 -2.33 0.85 -13.84
N GLY A 68 -1.71 0.04 -14.69
CA GLY A 68 -2.02 -1.38 -14.81
C GLY A 68 -0.75 -2.20 -15.09
N PRO A 69 -0.69 -3.46 -14.65
CA PRO A 69 0.46 -4.33 -14.90
C PRO A 69 0.76 -4.43 -16.39
N LEU A 70 2.01 -4.19 -16.78
CA LEU A 70 2.50 -4.24 -18.17
C LEU A 70 1.80 -3.29 -19.17
N GLN A 71 1.15 -2.22 -18.67
CA GLN A 71 0.42 -1.25 -19.49
C GLN A 71 1.09 0.13 -19.50
N SER A 72 2.36 0.21 -19.11
CA SER A 72 3.10 1.47 -19.16
C SER A 72 3.13 2.05 -20.57
N PRO A 73 2.79 3.34 -20.75
CA PRO A 73 2.75 3.98 -22.06
C PRO A 73 4.15 4.22 -22.65
N SER A 74 5.19 4.18 -21.83
CA SER A 74 6.57 4.42 -22.24
C SER A 74 7.57 3.69 -21.35
N VAL A 75 8.87 3.79 -21.69
CA VAL A 75 9.98 3.28 -20.87
C VAL A 75 10.13 4.04 -19.54
N PHE A 76 9.48 5.18 -19.41
CA PHE A 76 9.50 6.01 -18.21
C PHE A 76 8.33 5.72 -17.25
N ASN A 77 7.69 4.56 -17.37
CA ASN A 77 6.54 4.19 -16.55
C ASN A 77 5.28 5.02 -16.95
N PHE A 78 4.45 5.40 -15.99
CA PHE A 78 3.17 6.10 -16.19
C PHE A 78 3.28 7.61 -15.99
N PHE A 79 4.45 8.12 -15.64
CA PHE A 79 4.71 9.52 -15.31
C PHE A 79 6.09 9.96 -15.81
N SER A 80 6.26 11.27 -16.00
CA SER A 80 7.55 11.86 -16.38
C SER A 80 8.54 11.81 -15.20
N PRO A 81 9.78 11.33 -15.39
CA PRO A 81 10.78 11.27 -14.32
C PRO A 81 11.18 12.64 -13.76
N PHE A 82 10.86 13.71 -14.46
CA PHE A 82 11.18 15.09 -14.05
C PHE A 82 9.94 15.88 -13.64
N TYR A 83 8.81 15.22 -13.42
CA TYR A 83 7.59 15.92 -13.02
C TYR A 83 7.76 16.56 -11.64
N ALA A 84 7.38 17.81 -11.56
CA ALA A 84 7.30 18.59 -10.32
C ALA A 84 5.96 19.33 -10.29
N PRO A 85 5.06 19.02 -9.35
CA PRO A 85 3.81 19.75 -9.22
C PRO A 85 4.06 21.21 -8.89
N PRO A 86 3.16 22.14 -9.31
CA PRO A 86 3.26 23.55 -8.93
C PRO A 86 3.22 23.72 -7.40
N GLY A 87 3.99 24.66 -6.89
CA GLY A 87 4.10 24.96 -5.47
C GLY A 87 5.45 24.57 -4.88
N GLU A 88 5.46 24.26 -3.61
CA GLU A 88 6.68 24.11 -2.80
C GLU A 88 7.71 23.13 -3.36
N ILE A 89 7.26 22.01 -3.92
CA ILE A 89 8.15 21.00 -4.51
C ILE A 89 8.92 21.59 -5.69
N ARG A 90 8.22 22.25 -6.63
CA ARG A 90 8.85 22.89 -7.79
C ARG A 90 9.73 24.08 -7.38
N ASP A 91 9.24 24.88 -6.44
CA ASP A 91 9.94 26.08 -5.97
C ASP A 91 11.24 25.71 -5.25
N SER A 92 11.27 24.53 -4.61
CA SER A 92 12.47 23.94 -3.99
C SER A 92 13.36 23.17 -4.97
N SER A 93 13.07 23.19 -6.28
CA SER A 93 13.79 22.45 -7.32
C SER A 93 13.81 20.94 -7.08
N LEU A 94 12.79 20.42 -6.42
CA LEU A 94 12.57 18.99 -6.20
C LEU A 94 11.66 18.42 -7.30
N VAL A 95 11.70 17.10 -7.46
CA VAL A 95 10.82 16.35 -8.37
C VAL A 95 10.00 15.34 -7.56
N ALA A 96 8.76 15.10 -8.01
CA ALA A 96 7.89 14.08 -7.45
C ALA A 96 7.09 13.43 -8.59
N PRO A 97 7.73 12.53 -9.35
CA PRO A 97 7.17 11.93 -10.56
C PRO A 97 5.82 11.27 -10.34
N GLU A 98 5.66 10.54 -9.24
CA GLU A 98 4.45 9.80 -8.91
C GLU A 98 3.22 10.69 -8.71
N LEU A 99 3.42 11.98 -8.39
CA LEU A 99 2.32 12.94 -8.25
C LEU A 99 1.65 13.29 -9.59
N GLU A 100 2.29 12.99 -10.73
CA GLU A 100 1.66 13.23 -12.04
C GLU A 100 0.39 12.38 -12.23
N ILE A 101 0.36 11.18 -11.66
CA ILE A 101 -0.80 10.28 -11.71
C ILE A 101 -1.65 10.31 -10.44
N ALA A 102 -1.24 11.06 -9.41
CA ALA A 102 -2.00 11.22 -8.16
C ALA A 102 -2.98 12.39 -8.26
N THR A 103 -3.82 12.40 -9.28
CA THR A 103 -4.89 13.40 -9.45
C THR A 103 -5.99 13.22 -8.40
N GLU A 104 -6.84 14.23 -8.21
CA GLU A 104 -8.00 14.14 -7.32
C GLU A 104 -8.90 12.94 -7.67
N TYR A 105 -9.07 12.68 -8.97
CA TYR A 105 -9.82 11.53 -9.45
C TYR A 105 -9.19 10.21 -8.99
N GLN A 106 -7.91 9.97 -9.28
CA GLN A 106 -7.22 8.74 -8.88
C GLN A 106 -7.19 8.58 -7.36
N ASN A 107 -6.90 9.65 -6.61
CA ASN A 107 -6.88 9.56 -5.14
C ASN A 107 -8.24 9.16 -4.56
N THR A 108 -9.33 9.71 -5.08
CA THR A 108 -10.68 9.33 -4.68
C THR A 108 -10.97 7.87 -5.00
N PHE A 109 -10.65 7.44 -6.23
CA PHE A 109 -10.90 6.06 -6.64
C PHE A 109 -10.03 5.05 -5.91
N VAL A 110 -8.76 5.35 -5.67
CA VAL A 110 -7.87 4.48 -4.88
C VAL A 110 -8.42 4.28 -3.48
N THR A 111 -8.83 5.36 -2.81
CA THR A 111 -9.40 5.28 -1.45
C THR A 111 -10.69 4.47 -1.43
N ASN A 112 -11.59 4.70 -2.38
CA ASN A 112 -12.83 3.93 -2.50
C ASN A 112 -12.58 2.45 -2.83
N TYR A 113 -11.56 2.16 -3.63
CA TYR A 113 -11.20 0.79 -3.94
C TYR A 113 -10.57 0.08 -2.74
N LEU A 114 -9.73 0.75 -1.97
CA LEU A 114 -9.18 0.21 -0.71
C LEU A 114 -10.30 -0.05 0.31
N PHE A 115 -11.31 0.82 0.38
CA PHE A 115 -12.52 0.56 1.16
C PHE A 115 -13.22 -0.71 0.70
N LEU A 116 -13.44 -0.87 -0.61
CA LEU A 116 -14.07 -2.07 -1.16
C LEU A 116 -13.25 -3.34 -0.83
N GLN A 117 -11.92 -3.27 -0.86
CA GLN A 117 -11.06 -4.40 -0.50
C GLN A 117 -11.20 -4.80 0.97
N THR A 118 -11.33 -3.84 1.87
CA THR A 118 -11.43 -4.12 3.31
C THR A 118 -12.84 -4.57 3.73
N PHE A 119 -13.88 -3.93 3.22
CA PHE A 119 -15.27 -4.19 3.65
C PHE A 119 -16.07 -5.08 2.72
N GLY A 120 -15.75 -5.11 1.43
CA GLY A 120 -16.52 -5.86 0.43
C GLY A 120 -15.80 -7.07 -0.15
N LEU A 121 -14.52 -6.95 -0.44
CA LEU A 121 -13.70 -8.01 -1.04
C LEU A 121 -12.72 -8.60 -0.02
N ASN A 122 -13.26 -9.27 0.98
CA ASN A 122 -12.48 -9.95 2.00
C ASN A 122 -13.06 -11.35 2.28
N HIS A 123 -12.28 -12.17 2.97
CA HIS A 123 -12.60 -13.58 3.21
C HIS A 123 -13.88 -13.81 4.06
N THR A 124 -14.42 -12.77 4.70
CA THR A 124 -15.66 -12.88 5.49
C THR A 124 -16.91 -12.75 4.63
N ASN A 125 -16.79 -12.29 3.37
CA ASN A 125 -17.91 -12.14 2.45
C ASN A 125 -18.22 -13.47 1.74
N PRO A 126 -19.41 -14.07 1.95
CA PRO A 126 -19.77 -15.36 1.33
C PRO A 126 -20.16 -15.25 -0.15
N ASP A 127 -20.45 -14.04 -0.65
CA ASP A 127 -21.00 -13.81 -1.98
C ASP A 127 -19.95 -13.38 -3.02
N LEU A 128 -18.67 -13.75 -2.80
CA LEU A 128 -17.61 -13.41 -3.72
C LEU A 128 -17.71 -14.19 -5.04
N GLU A 129 -17.62 -13.46 -6.15
CA GLU A 129 -17.50 -14.07 -7.47
C GLU A 129 -16.16 -14.81 -7.62
N ALA A 130 -16.12 -15.87 -8.45
CA ALA A 130 -14.94 -16.71 -8.62
C ALA A 130 -13.65 -15.95 -9.01
N ASN A 131 -13.79 -14.84 -9.73
CA ASN A 131 -12.66 -14.00 -10.15
C ASN A 131 -12.40 -12.81 -9.22
N SER A 132 -13.19 -12.64 -8.16
CA SER A 132 -12.93 -11.60 -7.16
C SER A 132 -11.64 -11.90 -6.41
N VAL A 133 -10.76 -10.92 -6.36
CA VAL A 133 -9.57 -10.99 -5.50
C VAL A 133 -9.98 -10.48 -4.13
N PHE A 134 -9.75 -11.26 -3.11
CA PHE A 134 -10.10 -10.92 -1.74
C PHE A 134 -8.91 -11.10 -0.79
N ILE A 135 -8.91 -10.30 0.26
CA ILE A 135 -7.91 -10.33 1.33
C ILE A 135 -8.37 -11.19 2.51
N ASN A 136 -7.41 -11.77 3.23
CA ASN A 136 -7.66 -12.56 4.43
C ASN A 136 -7.03 -11.91 5.65
N PHE A 137 -7.85 -11.35 6.53
CA PHE A 137 -7.43 -10.74 7.79
C PHE A 137 -7.91 -11.52 9.03
N GLN A 138 -7.94 -12.86 8.91
CA GLN A 138 -8.33 -13.71 10.05
C GLN A 138 -7.46 -13.45 11.30
N GLN A 139 -6.16 -13.23 11.13
CA GLN A 139 -5.25 -12.96 12.24
C GLN A 139 -5.62 -11.69 13.02
N GLU A 140 -6.06 -10.65 12.32
CA GLU A 140 -6.54 -9.41 12.92
C GLU A 140 -7.86 -9.63 13.67
N MET A 141 -8.75 -10.47 13.12
CA MET A 141 -9.99 -10.84 13.81
C MET A 141 -9.72 -11.62 15.10
N ASP A 142 -8.71 -12.49 15.11
CA ASP A 142 -8.36 -13.32 16.26
C ASP A 142 -7.84 -12.50 17.47
N VAL A 143 -7.39 -11.26 17.23
CA VAL A 143 -6.91 -10.33 18.27
C VAL A 143 -7.76 -9.06 18.38
N ALA A 144 -8.93 -9.03 17.76
CA ALA A 144 -9.72 -7.82 17.62
C ALA A 144 -10.32 -7.28 18.91
N ASP A 145 -10.38 -8.06 19.98
CA ASP A 145 -10.79 -7.66 21.33
C ASP A 145 -9.68 -6.85 22.07
N ASP A 146 -8.42 -7.05 21.69
CA ASP A 146 -7.28 -6.28 22.18
C ASP A 146 -6.89 -5.20 21.16
N THR A 147 -7.24 -3.95 21.48
CA THR A 147 -7.02 -2.79 20.59
C THR A 147 -5.55 -2.59 20.23
N ASP A 148 -4.64 -2.71 21.22
CA ASP A 148 -3.21 -2.51 20.99
C ASP A 148 -2.63 -3.62 20.12
N ALA A 149 -2.97 -4.88 20.42
CA ALA A 149 -2.53 -6.03 19.65
C ALA A 149 -3.02 -5.96 18.18
N LEU A 150 -4.26 -5.52 17.98
CA LEU A 150 -4.84 -5.35 16.64
C LEU A 150 -4.10 -4.27 15.84
N ILE A 151 -3.86 -3.11 16.43
CA ILE A 151 -3.14 -2.00 15.79
C ILE A 151 -1.70 -2.40 15.47
N ASP A 152 -0.99 -3.01 16.43
CA ASP A 152 0.40 -3.42 16.28
C ASP A 152 0.55 -4.48 15.17
N LEU A 153 -0.37 -5.44 15.10
CA LEU A 153 -0.37 -6.46 14.05
C LEU A 153 -0.58 -5.85 12.66
N ALA A 154 -1.59 -5.00 12.50
CA ALA A 154 -1.88 -4.36 11.23
C ALA A 154 -0.78 -3.36 10.80
N ALA A 155 -0.26 -2.56 11.74
CA ALA A 155 0.87 -1.66 11.49
C ALA A 155 2.14 -2.43 11.14
N GLY A 156 2.40 -3.56 11.78
CA GLY A 156 3.52 -4.45 11.46
C GLY A 156 3.50 -4.91 10.01
N LYS A 157 2.32 -5.31 9.50
CA LYS A 157 2.14 -5.77 8.11
C LYS A 157 2.19 -4.64 7.07
N LEU A 158 1.61 -3.49 7.40
CA LEU A 158 1.35 -2.42 6.42
C LEU A 158 2.38 -1.28 6.46
N LEU A 159 2.93 -0.99 7.64
CA LEU A 159 3.84 0.13 7.89
C LEU A 159 5.23 -0.32 8.37
N GLY A 160 5.49 -1.63 8.44
CA GLY A 160 6.76 -2.15 8.98
C GLY A 160 6.90 -1.98 10.49
N GLY A 161 5.80 -1.71 11.19
CA GLY A 161 5.75 -1.52 12.64
C GLY A 161 5.91 -0.06 13.10
N GLU A 162 6.16 0.86 12.18
CA GLU A 162 6.30 2.30 12.49
C GLU A 162 4.97 3.01 12.24
N ILE A 163 4.17 3.21 13.28
CA ILE A 163 2.92 3.99 13.24
C ILE A 163 3.07 5.24 14.09
N SER A 164 2.62 6.40 13.60
CA SER A 164 2.64 7.63 14.40
C SER A 164 1.63 7.60 15.55
N ASP A 165 1.93 8.35 16.61
CA ASP A 165 1.01 8.52 17.74
C ASP A 165 -0.34 9.10 17.28
N THR A 166 -0.34 9.96 16.27
CA THR A 166 -1.55 10.54 15.72
C THR A 166 -2.43 9.49 15.08
N LEU A 167 -1.90 8.68 14.15
CA LEU A 167 -2.68 7.64 13.48
C LEU A 167 -3.16 6.58 14.47
N ARG A 168 -2.31 6.18 15.42
CA ARG A 168 -2.70 5.26 16.51
C ARG A 168 -3.89 5.79 17.30
N THR A 169 -3.83 7.05 17.74
CA THR A 169 -4.91 7.68 18.53
C THR A 169 -6.22 7.74 17.75
N GLU A 170 -6.18 8.04 16.44
CA GLU A 170 -7.38 8.06 15.60
C GLU A 170 -8.00 6.66 15.47
N ILE A 171 -7.18 5.62 15.31
CA ILE A 171 -7.66 4.23 15.24
C ILE A 171 -8.24 3.80 16.59
N GLU A 172 -7.58 4.08 17.71
CA GLU A 172 -8.09 3.80 19.07
C GLU A 172 -9.43 4.49 19.30
N GLY A 173 -9.54 5.77 18.91
CA GLY A 173 -10.79 6.54 18.99
C GLY A 173 -11.92 5.91 18.20
N MET A 174 -11.65 5.41 16.98
CA MET A 174 -12.64 4.71 16.16
C MET A 174 -13.02 3.36 16.78
N LEU A 175 -12.05 2.57 17.23
CA LEU A 175 -12.28 1.26 17.83
C LEU A 175 -13.06 1.33 19.14
N ALA A 176 -12.92 2.43 19.91
CA ALA A 176 -13.70 2.67 21.12
C ALA A 176 -15.21 2.83 20.86
N LEU A 177 -15.62 3.14 19.61
CA LEU A 177 -17.01 3.24 19.21
C LEU A 177 -17.62 1.91 18.76
N LEU A 178 -16.78 0.89 18.55
CA LEU A 178 -17.18 -0.41 18.02
C LEU A 178 -17.25 -1.45 19.15
N PRO A 179 -18.30 -2.31 19.16
CA PRO A 179 -18.38 -3.41 20.12
C PRO A 179 -17.19 -4.37 19.96
N PRO A 180 -16.61 -4.86 21.09
CA PRO A 180 -15.47 -5.79 21.03
C PRO A 180 -15.78 -7.11 20.31
N GLU A 181 -17.03 -7.55 20.30
CA GLU A 181 -17.49 -8.75 19.62
C GLU A 181 -17.57 -8.63 18.09
N GLU A 182 -17.54 -7.42 17.56
CA GLU A 182 -17.56 -7.16 16.11
C GLU A 182 -16.17 -7.30 15.48
N ALA A 183 -15.53 -8.46 15.68
CA ALA A 183 -14.13 -8.69 15.30
C ALA A 183 -13.82 -8.37 13.83
N ALA A 184 -14.71 -8.76 12.90
CA ALA A 184 -14.52 -8.49 11.48
C ALA A 184 -14.58 -7.00 11.15
N LEU A 185 -15.50 -6.26 11.79
CA LEU A 185 -15.63 -4.83 11.58
C LEU A 185 -14.44 -4.08 12.16
N ARG A 186 -14.02 -4.41 13.38
CA ARG A 186 -12.85 -3.81 14.03
C ARG A 186 -11.57 -4.03 13.22
N ALA A 187 -11.35 -5.25 12.72
CA ALA A 187 -10.21 -5.56 11.86
C ALA A 187 -10.26 -4.76 10.54
N ALA A 188 -11.41 -4.73 9.86
CA ALA A 188 -11.59 -4.00 8.62
C ALA A 188 -11.37 -2.49 8.79
N GLU A 189 -11.92 -1.88 9.84
CA GLU A 189 -11.72 -0.45 10.14
C GLU A 189 -10.25 -0.13 10.41
N THR A 190 -9.56 -0.94 11.21
CA THR A 190 -8.13 -0.74 11.49
C THR A 190 -7.31 -0.78 10.21
N ILE A 191 -7.51 -1.81 9.38
CA ILE A 191 -6.81 -1.95 8.09
C ILE A 191 -7.12 -0.75 7.19
N TYR A 192 -8.40 -0.36 7.08
CA TYR A 192 -8.83 0.73 6.21
C TYR A 192 -8.24 2.08 6.64
N LEU A 193 -8.26 2.40 7.92
CA LEU A 193 -7.66 3.64 8.44
C LEU A 193 -6.16 3.70 8.15
N ILE A 194 -5.44 2.58 8.28
CA ILE A 194 -4.02 2.52 7.94
C ILE A 194 -3.83 2.70 6.43
N VAL A 195 -4.50 1.93 5.57
CA VAL A 195 -4.25 1.98 4.11
C VAL A 195 -4.74 3.26 3.44
N SER A 196 -5.65 3.99 4.07
CA SER A 196 -6.10 5.32 3.62
C SER A 196 -5.25 6.46 4.18
N SER A 197 -4.37 6.19 5.14
CA SER A 197 -3.51 7.20 5.76
C SER A 197 -2.41 7.71 4.83
N PRO A 198 -1.90 8.94 5.05
CA PRO A 198 -0.69 9.43 4.39
C PRO A 198 0.54 8.56 4.66
N GLU A 199 0.66 7.97 5.84
CA GLU A 199 1.79 7.11 6.22
C GLU A 199 1.88 5.87 5.33
N TYR A 200 0.76 5.26 5.01
CA TYR A 200 0.72 4.15 4.06
C TYR A 200 0.99 4.57 2.62
N ALA A 201 0.59 5.78 2.25
CA ALA A 201 0.81 6.30 0.91
C ALA A 201 2.28 6.71 0.65
N TYR A 202 3.06 6.94 1.70
CA TYR A 202 4.47 7.36 1.62
C TYR A 202 5.41 6.18 1.83
N GLN A 203 6.49 6.14 1.06
CA GLN A 203 7.61 5.22 1.25
C GLN A 203 8.82 6.04 1.73
N ARG A 204 9.29 5.74 2.93
CA ARG A 204 10.54 6.24 3.51
C ARG A 204 11.67 5.25 3.33
#